data_f3ba8d2b34ef79636276c0d7906590e2
#
_entry.id   f3ba8d2b34ef79636276c0d7906590e2
#
_cell.length_a   1.000
_cell.length_b   1.000
_cell.length_c   1.000
_cell.angle_alpha   90.00
_cell.angle_beta   90.00
_cell.angle_gamma   90.00
#
_symmetry.space_group_name_H-M   'P 1'
#
loop_
_entity.id
_entity.type
_entity.pdbx_description
1 polymer ?
#
loop_
_entity_poly.entity_id
_entity_poly.type
_entity_poly.pdbx_seq_one_letter_code
_entity_poly.pdbx_strand_id
1 'polypeptide(L)'
;MTREGALRLARPILFNTDMVRAILDRRKTVTRRAVRYKYDNTKMKMRTDKYGTRLIEIQKDVEGETHGKNPDGGTWYKLLPYIEKNPPCKYNDILYVREAWARQDGKVYYRADYAPHTCAVWTPFDGHGWKPSIHMPKDAARIFLRVIDVRLG
;
A
#
# COMPACT_ATOMS: atom_id res chain seq x y z
N MET A 1 -3.86 -13.24 -17.72
CA MET A 1 -4.62 -12.02 -17.34
C MET A 1 -4.28 -10.95 -18.36
N THR A 2 -5.28 -10.42 -19.06
CA THR A 2 -5.07 -9.35 -20.05
C THR A 2 -4.69 -8.04 -19.34
N ARG A 3 -4.01 -7.11 -20.04
CA ARG A 3 -3.64 -5.78 -19.52
C ARG A 3 -4.86 -5.01 -18.98
N GLU A 4 -5.99 -5.13 -19.64
CA GLU A 4 -7.24 -4.49 -19.22
C GLU A 4 -7.82 -5.10 -17.94
N GLY A 5 -7.75 -6.41 -17.77
CA GLY A 5 -8.18 -7.08 -16.53
C GLY A 5 -7.29 -6.69 -15.34
N ALA A 6 -5.96 -6.62 -15.54
CA ALA A 6 -5.04 -6.14 -14.52
C ALA A 6 -5.28 -4.67 -14.16
N LEU A 7 -5.60 -3.84 -15.14
CA LEU A 7 -5.95 -2.44 -14.93
C LEU A 7 -7.22 -2.27 -14.09
N ARG A 8 -8.24 -3.09 -14.30
CA ARG A 8 -9.50 -3.00 -13.53
C ARG A 8 -9.28 -3.25 -12.04
N LEU A 9 -8.48 -4.24 -11.69
CA LEU A 9 -8.24 -4.68 -10.31
C LEU A 9 -7.12 -3.92 -9.59
N ALA A 10 -6.28 -3.19 -10.34
CA ALA A 10 -5.12 -2.51 -9.78
C ALA A 10 -5.51 -1.40 -8.80
N ARG A 11 -4.83 -1.37 -7.64
CA ARG A 11 -4.97 -0.36 -6.58
C ARG A 11 -3.86 0.69 -6.67
N PRO A 12 -4.12 1.96 -6.33
CA PRO A 12 -3.10 3.00 -6.39
C PRO A 12 -2.06 2.86 -5.28
N ILE A 13 -0.81 3.13 -5.62
CA ILE A 13 0.26 3.35 -4.64
C ILE A 13 1.04 4.61 -5.01
N LEU A 14 1.26 5.50 -4.03
CA LEU A 14 1.96 6.75 -4.23
C LEU A 14 3.45 6.56 -4.02
N PHE A 15 4.26 6.96 -4.99
CA PHE A 15 5.70 7.02 -4.87
C PHE A 15 6.23 8.40 -5.24
N ASN A 16 7.29 8.83 -4.58
CA ASN A 16 8.05 10.00 -4.97
C ASN A 16 8.98 9.68 -6.15
N THR A 17 9.54 10.69 -6.74
CA THR A 17 10.40 10.57 -7.94
C THR A 17 11.58 9.63 -7.73
N ASP A 18 12.25 9.68 -6.56
CA ASP A 18 13.41 8.83 -6.28
C ASP A 18 13.04 7.37 -6.10
N MET A 19 11.90 7.10 -5.48
CA MET A 19 11.36 5.73 -5.40
C MET A 19 11.02 5.18 -6.78
N VAL A 20 10.45 6.00 -7.66
CA VAL A 20 10.12 5.60 -9.03
C VAL A 20 11.41 5.27 -9.80
N ARG A 21 12.42 6.14 -9.75
CA ARG A 21 13.73 5.87 -10.35
C ARG A 21 14.34 4.56 -9.83
N ALA A 22 14.29 4.36 -8.52
CA ALA A 22 14.82 3.13 -7.91
C ALA A 22 14.08 1.86 -8.35
N ILE A 23 12.78 1.95 -8.70
CA ILE A 23 12.03 0.84 -9.30
C ILE A 23 12.46 0.62 -10.74
N LEU A 24 12.55 1.68 -11.55
CA LEU A 24 12.97 1.60 -12.95
C LEU A 24 14.39 1.02 -13.08
N ASP A 25 15.28 1.39 -12.14
CA ASP A 25 16.64 0.84 -12.03
C ASP A 25 16.70 -0.56 -11.39
N ARG A 26 15.56 -1.16 -11.06
CA ARG A 26 15.45 -2.46 -10.39
C ARG A 26 16.13 -2.55 -9.01
N ARG A 27 16.43 -1.41 -8.37
CA ARG A 27 17.05 -1.33 -7.04
C ARG A 27 16.03 -1.44 -5.90
N LYS A 28 14.76 -1.05 -6.15
CA LYS A 28 13.71 -1.05 -5.15
C LYS A 28 12.73 -2.20 -5.38
N THR A 29 12.71 -3.14 -4.46
CA THR A 29 11.81 -4.30 -4.48
C THR A 29 10.85 -4.34 -3.29
N VAL A 30 11.08 -3.53 -2.26
CA VAL A 30 10.29 -3.49 -1.03
C VAL A 30 9.76 -2.09 -0.76
N THR A 31 8.53 -2.00 -0.27
CA THR A 31 7.98 -0.75 0.26
C THR A 31 7.43 -0.96 1.66
N ARG A 32 7.68 -0.01 2.56
CA ARG A 32 7.16 0.01 3.93
C ARG A 32 6.06 1.05 4.05
N ARG A 33 4.98 0.69 4.71
CA ARG A 33 3.87 1.59 5.01
C ARG A 33 3.53 1.50 6.49
N ALA A 34 3.49 2.63 7.17
CA ALA A 34 3.06 2.68 8.56
C ALA A 34 1.58 2.28 8.65
N VAL A 35 1.28 1.39 9.57
CA VAL A 35 -0.08 1.04 9.95
C VAL A 35 -0.41 1.81 11.22
N ARG A 36 -1.46 2.62 11.19
CA ARG A 36 -1.88 3.40 12.37
C ARG A 36 -2.65 2.51 13.33
N TYR A 37 -2.26 2.56 14.60
CA TYR A 37 -3.04 2.01 15.69
C TYR A 37 -4.33 2.82 15.87
N LYS A 38 -5.39 2.13 16.25
CA LYS A 38 -6.68 2.76 16.59
C LYS A 38 -6.79 3.05 18.08
N TYR A 39 -6.14 2.22 18.87
CA TYR A 39 -6.14 2.32 20.33
C TYR A 39 -4.73 2.34 20.89
N ASP A 40 -4.60 2.97 22.06
CA ASP A 40 -3.39 2.87 22.88
C ASP A 40 -3.28 1.46 23.47
N ASN A 41 -2.06 1.09 23.86
CA ASN A 41 -1.77 -0.22 24.47
C ASN A 41 -2.18 -1.43 23.62
N THR A 42 -2.04 -1.32 22.29
CA THR A 42 -2.30 -2.42 21.36
C THR A 42 -1.05 -2.80 20.55
N LYS A 43 -1.07 -3.99 19.98
CA LYS A 43 -0.05 -4.46 19.03
C LYS A 43 -0.70 -4.98 17.75
N MET A 44 0.04 -4.90 16.65
CA MET A 44 -0.37 -5.49 15.38
C MET A 44 0.12 -6.92 15.28
N LYS A 45 -0.75 -7.80 14.77
CA LYS A 45 -0.39 -9.18 14.41
C LYS A 45 -0.92 -9.52 13.02
N MET A 46 -0.17 -10.36 12.31
CA MET A 46 -0.69 -11.04 11.13
C MET A 46 -1.37 -12.33 11.57
N ARG A 47 -2.62 -12.52 11.19
CA ARG A 47 -3.37 -13.75 11.42
C ARG A 47 -3.67 -14.41 10.09
N THR A 48 -3.29 -15.67 9.96
CA THR A 48 -3.60 -16.50 8.78
C THR A 48 -4.59 -17.58 9.18
N ASP A 49 -5.70 -17.67 8.48
CA ASP A 49 -6.70 -18.71 8.63
C ASP A 49 -7.23 -19.16 7.25
N LYS A 50 -8.25 -20.01 7.24
CA LYS A 50 -8.89 -20.51 6.00
C LYS A 50 -9.45 -19.41 5.09
N TYR A 51 -9.62 -18.18 5.59
CA TYR A 51 -10.09 -17.03 4.84
C TYR A 51 -8.95 -16.12 4.35
N GLY A 52 -7.68 -16.50 4.62
CA GLY A 52 -6.50 -15.78 4.20
C GLY A 52 -5.76 -15.07 5.34
N THR A 53 -4.74 -14.30 4.96
CA THR A 53 -3.93 -13.53 5.90
C THR A 53 -4.52 -12.15 6.12
N ARG A 54 -4.77 -11.81 7.39
CA ARG A 54 -5.35 -10.53 7.82
C ARG A 54 -4.45 -9.85 8.84
N LEU A 55 -4.46 -8.52 8.82
CA LEU A 55 -3.82 -7.71 9.84
C LEU A 55 -4.84 -7.42 10.95
N ILE A 56 -4.46 -7.70 12.19
CA ILE A 56 -5.31 -7.46 13.36
C ILE A 56 -4.58 -6.61 14.40
N GLU A 57 -5.32 -5.73 15.05
CA GLU A 57 -4.88 -4.95 16.20
C GLU A 57 -5.44 -5.60 17.47
N ILE A 58 -4.56 -6.02 18.37
CA ILE A 58 -4.90 -6.70 19.62
C ILE A 58 -4.33 -5.97 20.82
N GLN A 59 -4.96 -6.10 21.98
CA GLN A 59 -4.48 -5.52 23.24
C GLN A 59 -3.19 -6.20 23.70
N LYS A 60 -2.22 -5.41 24.22
CA LYS A 60 -0.90 -5.93 24.64
C LYS A 60 -0.94 -6.84 25.86
N ASP A 61 -1.82 -6.50 26.81
CA ASP A 61 -1.85 -7.14 28.14
C ASP A 61 -2.60 -8.47 28.15
N VAL A 62 -3.06 -8.93 27.02
CA VAL A 62 -3.81 -10.18 26.89
C VAL A 62 -2.99 -11.14 26.02
N GLU A 63 -1.90 -11.63 26.56
CA GLU A 63 -1.20 -12.80 26.07
C GLU A 63 -1.76 -14.03 26.78
N GLY A 64 -2.74 -14.64 26.16
CA GLY A 64 -3.40 -15.85 26.60
C GLY A 64 -4.86 -15.79 26.19
N GLU A 65 -5.37 -16.88 25.72
CA GLU A 65 -6.80 -17.05 25.57
C GLU A 65 -7.41 -17.01 26.98
N THR A 66 -8.01 -15.88 27.35
CA THR A 66 -8.82 -15.85 28.56
C THR A 66 -10.06 -16.68 28.28
N HIS A 67 -10.00 -17.91 28.67
CA HIS A 67 -11.13 -18.81 28.71
C HIS A 67 -11.51 -19.07 30.18
N GLY A 68 -12.76 -19.18 30.44
CA GLY A 68 -13.29 -19.57 31.71
C GLY A 68 -14.31 -20.69 31.53
N LYS A 69 -14.69 -21.34 32.61
CA LYS A 69 -15.79 -22.30 32.58
C LYS A 69 -17.06 -21.65 33.08
N ASN A 70 -18.15 -21.86 32.37
CA ASN A 70 -19.47 -21.54 32.85
C ASN A 70 -19.85 -22.46 34.02
N PRO A 71 -20.80 -22.06 34.88
CA PRO A 71 -21.34 -22.93 35.96
C PRO A 71 -21.90 -24.25 35.43
N ASP A 72 -22.34 -24.30 34.19
CA ASP A 72 -22.86 -25.49 33.48
C ASP A 72 -21.76 -26.37 32.85
N GLY A 73 -20.49 -26.04 33.07
CA GLY A 73 -19.34 -26.75 32.52
C GLY A 73 -18.92 -26.35 31.09
N GLY A 74 -19.67 -25.49 30.43
CA GLY A 74 -19.31 -24.94 29.13
C GLY A 74 -18.08 -24.02 29.20
N THR A 75 -17.26 -24.01 28.18
CA THR A 75 -16.09 -23.10 28.08
C THR A 75 -16.50 -21.81 27.36
N TRP A 76 -16.34 -20.67 27.99
CA TRP A 76 -16.48 -19.37 27.33
C TRP A 76 -15.10 -18.84 26.95
N TYR A 77 -15.03 -18.26 25.78
CA TYR A 77 -13.86 -17.55 25.29
C TYR A 77 -14.17 -16.06 25.32
N LYS A 78 -13.40 -15.29 26.06
CA LYS A 78 -13.47 -13.84 25.96
C LYS A 78 -12.90 -13.48 24.59
N LEU A 79 -13.76 -13.21 23.66
CA LEU A 79 -13.38 -12.58 22.39
C LEU A 79 -12.82 -11.20 22.75
N LEU A 80 -11.50 -11.12 22.79
CA LEU A 80 -10.85 -9.84 22.91
C LEU A 80 -11.27 -8.98 21.72
N PRO A 81 -11.60 -7.72 21.95
CA PRO A 81 -11.87 -6.81 20.87
C PRO A 81 -10.62 -6.71 20.00
N TYR A 82 -10.61 -7.45 18.92
CA TYR A 82 -9.63 -7.24 17.87
C TYR A 82 -10.27 -6.43 16.74
N ILE A 83 -9.49 -5.55 16.17
CA ILE A 83 -9.92 -4.78 15.01
C ILE A 83 -9.20 -5.32 13.81
N GLU A 84 -9.98 -5.80 12.87
CA GLU A 84 -9.45 -6.16 11.56
C GLU A 84 -9.06 -4.90 10.81
N LYS A 85 -7.80 -4.84 10.42
CA LYS A 85 -7.26 -3.77 9.58
C LYS A 85 -7.10 -4.30 8.17
N ASN A 86 -7.62 -3.56 7.23
CA ASN A 86 -7.30 -3.85 5.84
C ASN A 86 -5.85 -3.44 5.58
N PRO A 87 -4.96 -4.40 5.29
CA PRO A 87 -3.61 -4.04 4.92
C PRO A 87 -3.64 -3.17 3.66
N PRO A 88 -2.66 -2.28 3.47
CA PRO A 88 -2.58 -1.43 2.28
C PRO A 88 -2.53 -2.24 0.97
N CYS A 89 -2.06 -3.48 1.04
CA CYS A 89 -2.08 -4.45 -0.05
C CYS A 89 -2.11 -5.88 0.50
N LYS A 90 -2.55 -6.83 -0.33
CA LYS A 90 -2.55 -8.27 -0.06
C LYS A 90 -1.62 -8.98 -1.02
N TYR A 91 -1.22 -10.21 -0.69
CA TYR A 91 -0.52 -11.08 -1.61
C TYR A 91 -1.27 -11.16 -2.96
N ASN A 92 -0.53 -11.08 -4.02
CA ASN A 92 -1.03 -11.10 -5.40
C ASN A 92 -1.84 -9.88 -5.88
N ASP A 93 -1.99 -8.84 -5.05
CA ASP A 93 -2.56 -7.58 -5.50
C ASP A 93 -1.70 -6.97 -6.61
N ILE A 94 -2.36 -6.33 -7.57
CA ILE A 94 -1.71 -5.49 -8.57
C ILE A 94 -1.82 -4.03 -8.12
N LEU A 95 -0.68 -3.37 -8.04
CA LEU A 95 -0.59 -1.96 -7.68
C LEU A 95 -0.17 -1.16 -8.92
N TYR A 96 -0.87 -0.05 -9.20
CA TYR A 96 -0.38 0.91 -10.17
C TYR A 96 0.29 2.09 -9.46
N VAL A 97 1.49 2.42 -9.92
CA VAL A 97 2.28 3.51 -9.33
C VAL A 97 1.75 4.84 -9.80
N ARG A 98 1.48 5.73 -8.85
CA ARG A 98 1.19 7.14 -9.08
C ARG A 98 2.44 7.94 -8.77
N GLU A 99 2.94 8.66 -9.76
CA GLU A 99 4.17 9.44 -9.70
C GLU A 99 3.92 10.90 -10.10
N ALA A 100 4.90 11.78 -9.90
CA ALA A 100 4.82 13.17 -10.37
C ALA A 100 4.81 13.19 -11.90
N TRP A 101 3.83 13.85 -12.48
CA TRP A 101 3.49 13.75 -13.90
C TRP A 101 3.02 15.08 -14.49
N ALA A 102 2.94 15.16 -15.78
CA ALA A 102 2.28 16.23 -16.51
C ALA A 102 1.63 15.67 -17.77
N ARG A 103 0.67 16.39 -18.34
CA ARG A 103 0.04 16.05 -19.63
C ARG A 103 0.01 17.30 -20.49
N GLN A 104 0.50 17.18 -21.71
CA GLN A 104 0.43 18.22 -22.73
C GLN A 104 0.18 17.57 -24.08
N ASP A 105 -0.71 18.14 -24.87
CA ASP A 105 -1.06 17.68 -26.23
C ASP A 105 -1.39 16.19 -26.30
N GLY A 106 -2.14 15.70 -25.28
CA GLY A 106 -2.50 14.28 -25.15
C GLY A 106 -1.38 13.36 -24.70
N LYS A 107 -0.13 13.84 -24.59
CA LYS A 107 1.03 13.07 -24.17
C LYS A 107 1.28 13.22 -22.68
N VAL A 108 1.66 12.11 -22.03
CA VAL A 108 1.99 12.06 -20.60
C VAL A 108 3.50 12.11 -20.42
N TYR A 109 3.95 12.95 -19.51
CA TYR A 109 5.35 13.11 -19.11
C TYR A 109 5.50 12.77 -17.63
N TYR A 110 6.64 12.17 -17.26
CA TYR A 110 6.90 11.72 -15.91
C TYR A 110 8.18 12.37 -15.37
N ARG A 111 8.09 12.98 -14.20
CA ARG A 111 9.24 13.69 -13.62
C ARG A 111 10.45 12.77 -13.39
N ALA A 112 10.22 11.48 -13.17
CA ALA A 112 11.30 10.52 -12.97
C ALA A 112 12.25 10.38 -14.17
N ASP A 113 11.80 10.71 -15.38
CA ASP A 113 12.59 10.60 -16.62
C ASP A 113 13.54 11.80 -16.82
N TYR A 114 13.42 12.85 -15.99
CA TYR A 114 14.22 14.07 -16.12
C TYR A 114 15.25 14.16 -15.00
N ALA A 115 16.42 14.73 -15.32
CA ALA A 115 17.54 14.82 -14.38
C ALA A 115 17.18 15.57 -13.08
N PRO A 116 17.76 15.16 -11.93
CA PRO A 116 17.45 15.77 -10.63
C PRO A 116 17.81 17.26 -10.53
N HIS A 117 18.77 17.73 -11.35
CA HIS A 117 19.27 19.10 -11.36
C HIS A 117 18.40 20.07 -12.16
N THR A 118 17.44 19.57 -12.92
CA THR A 118 16.44 20.47 -13.49
C THR A 118 15.63 21.04 -12.36
N CYS A 119 15.69 22.36 -12.25
CA CYS A 119 14.98 23.16 -11.26
C CYS A 119 13.58 22.59 -10.97
N ALA A 120 13.15 22.61 -9.72
CA ALA A 120 11.84 22.06 -9.34
C ALA A 120 10.65 22.64 -10.14
N VAL A 121 10.90 23.77 -10.78
CA VAL A 121 9.96 24.54 -11.60
C VAL A 121 10.13 24.25 -13.10
N TRP A 122 11.29 23.69 -13.54
CA TRP A 122 11.50 23.45 -14.96
C TRP A 122 10.69 22.23 -15.42
N THR A 123 9.84 22.47 -16.37
CA THR A 123 9.13 21.45 -17.12
C THR A 123 9.54 21.56 -18.58
N PRO A 124 9.63 20.48 -19.36
CA PRO A 124 9.97 20.53 -20.78
C PRO A 124 8.88 21.20 -21.64
N PHE A 125 7.88 21.80 -21.01
CA PHE A 125 6.73 22.43 -21.64
C PHE A 125 6.40 23.75 -20.93
N ASP A 126 5.93 24.71 -21.72
CA ASP A 126 5.69 26.07 -21.28
C ASP A 126 4.61 26.16 -20.19
N GLY A 127 4.98 26.69 -19.01
CA GLY A 127 4.08 27.26 -18.02
C GLY A 127 3.30 26.30 -17.12
N HIS A 128 3.33 25.01 -17.34
CA HIS A 128 2.61 24.04 -16.50
C HIS A 128 3.57 23.18 -15.67
N GLY A 129 3.58 23.41 -14.37
CA GLY A 129 4.40 22.65 -13.42
C GLY A 129 4.03 21.15 -13.34
N TRP A 130 4.91 20.37 -12.75
CA TRP A 130 4.66 18.97 -12.41
C TRP A 130 3.45 18.83 -11.47
N LYS A 131 2.48 18.02 -11.86
CA LYS A 131 1.35 17.67 -11.00
C LYS A 131 1.78 16.64 -9.96
N PRO A 132 1.34 16.80 -8.70
CA PRO A 132 1.60 15.81 -7.66
C PRO A 132 1.07 14.42 -8.02
N SER A 133 1.73 13.39 -7.52
CA SER A 133 1.36 11.98 -7.75
C SER A 133 -0.08 11.66 -7.32
N ILE A 134 -0.61 12.35 -6.31
CA ILE A 134 -1.98 12.14 -5.82
C ILE A 134 -3.05 12.48 -6.90
N HIS A 135 -2.72 13.31 -7.87
CA HIS A 135 -3.64 13.69 -8.94
C HIS A 135 -3.43 12.90 -10.23
N MET A 136 -2.51 11.93 -10.24
CA MET A 136 -2.26 11.12 -11.42
C MET A 136 -3.42 10.15 -11.67
N PRO A 137 -4.08 10.21 -12.83
CA PRO A 137 -5.14 9.27 -13.16
C PRO A 137 -4.57 7.89 -13.52
N LYS A 138 -5.41 6.88 -13.45
CA LYS A 138 -5.01 5.48 -13.66
C LYS A 138 -4.56 5.19 -15.10
N ASP A 139 -5.17 5.85 -16.07
CA ASP A 139 -4.84 5.73 -17.49
C ASP A 139 -3.42 6.24 -17.82
N ALA A 140 -2.91 7.16 -17.00
CA ALA A 140 -1.54 7.66 -17.11
C ALA A 140 -0.50 6.77 -16.42
N ALA A 141 -0.91 5.70 -15.72
CA ALA A 141 0.04 4.83 -15.04
C ALA A 141 0.83 3.97 -16.03
N ARG A 142 2.16 3.94 -15.86
CA ARG A 142 3.09 3.14 -16.67
C ARG A 142 3.74 1.98 -15.90
N ILE A 143 3.73 2.02 -14.58
CA ILE A 143 4.37 1.04 -13.71
C ILE A 143 3.29 0.28 -12.94
N PHE A 144 3.31 -1.05 -13.08
CA PHE A 144 2.44 -1.96 -12.37
C PHE A 144 3.29 -2.96 -11.59
N LEU A 145 2.97 -3.11 -10.31
CA LEU A 145 3.70 -3.96 -9.38
C LEU A 145 2.78 -5.08 -8.90
N ARG A 146 3.30 -6.31 -8.87
CA ARG A 146 2.62 -7.42 -8.21
C ARG A 146 3.16 -7.57 -6.81
N VAL A 147 2.27 -7.66 -5.82
CA VAL A 147 2.63 -7.95 -4.44
C VAL A 147 2.93 -9.44 -4.30
N ILE A 148 4.18 -9.78 -4.03
CA ILE A 148 4.63 -11.17 -3.89
C ILE A 148 4.77 -11.60 -2.42
N ASP A 149 4.80 -10.64 -1.49
CA ASP A 149 4.87 -10.91 -0.06
C ASP A 149 4.41 -9.70 0.75
N VAL A 150 3.83 -9.95 1.93
CA VAL A 150 3.39 -8.92 2.88
C VAL A 150 3.80 -9.34 4.29
N ARG A 151 4.60 -8.53 4.96
CA ARG A 151 5.11 -8.81 6.31
C ARG A 151 4.85 -7.63 7.23
N LEU A 152 4.70 -7.91 8.52
CA LEU A 152 4.91 -6.94 9.58
C LEU A 152 6.41 -6.79 9.83
N GLY A 153 6.87 -5.54 9.84
CA GLY A 153 8.25 -5.20 10.16
C GLY A 153 8.35 -4.40 11.45
#